data_a021e024b8f3c9280679f1f701cd329b
#
_entry.id   a021e024b8f3c9280679f1f701cd329b
#
_cell.length_a   1.000
_cell.length_b   1.000
_cell.length_c   1.000
_cell.angle_alpha   90.00
_cell.angle_beta   90.00
_cell.angle_gamma   90.00
#
_symmetry.space_group_name_H-M   'P 1'
#
loop_
_entity.id
_entity.type
_entity.pdbx_description
1 polymer ?
#
loop_
_entity_poly.entity_id
_entity_poly.type
_entity_poly.pdbx_seq_one_letter_code
_entity_poly.pdbx_strand_id
1 'polypeptide(L)'
;NTIKATAAKRDIVTPFVKEVRKHGLKLGLYYSLIDWSHPDYPNFTRTETRYNVKDDPARWQKFLKFDFNQLDELNQYKPDLYWFDGDWEQDAETWNAKGMSEFLRKANKNVIINSRIQGYGDYATPEQGVPVVRPADKHWELCMTMNDSWGYQHADTNYKSPYILLRTFVDCLSMGG
;
A
#
# COMPACT_ATOMS: atom_id res chain seq x y z
N ASN A 1 4.73 -3.89 15.26
CA ASN A 1 4.76 -5.36 15.19
C ASN A 1 5.66 -5.84 14.06
N THR A 2 6.94 -6.03 14.32
CA THR A 2 7.87 -6.59 13.35
C THR A 2 7.95 -8.11 13.49
N ILE A 3 8.31 -8.80 12.43
CA ILE A 3 8.58 -10.26 12.45
C ILE A 3 9.60 -10.65 13.53
N LYS A 4 10.54 -9.75 13.88
CA LYS A 4 11.48 -9.96 14.99
C LYS A 4 10.78 -10.09 16.35
N ALA A 5 9.62 -9.45 16.52
CA ALA A 5 8.79 -9.54 17.73
C ALA A 5 7.82 -10.74 17.72
N THR A 6 7.74 -11.49 16.64
CA THR A 6 6.95 -12.73 16.52
C THR A 6 7.77 -13.97 16.85
N ALA A 7 7.12 -15.14 16.86
CA ALA A 7 7.80 -16.42 17.06
C ALA A 7 8.92 -16.70 16.02
N ALA A 8 8.86 -16.10 14.85
CA ALA A 8 9.88 -16.24 13.80
C ALA A 8 11.22 -15.61 14.17
N LYS A 9 11.22 -14.53 14.98
CA LYS A 9 12.41 -13.82 15.53
C LYS A 9 13.54 -13.58 14.54
N ARG A 10 13.23 -13.43 13.26
CA ARG A 10 14.22 -13.24 12.19
C ARG A 10 13.79 -12.15 11.23
N ASP A 11 14.75 -11.55 10.53
CA ASP A 11 14.47 -10.68 9.39
C ASP A 11 14.05 -11.54 8.20
N ILE A 12 12.95 -11.20 7.56
CA ILE A 12 12.46 -11.85 6.33
C ILE A 12 12.58 -10.94 5.12
N VAL A 13 12.69 -9.62 5.32
CA VAL A 13 12.75 -8.64 4.23
C VAL A 13 14.10 -8.70 3.54
N THR A 14 15.20 -8.65 4.28
CA THR A 14 16.55 -8.70 3.70
C THR A 14 16.80 -9.96 2.85
N PRO A 15 16.52 -11.20 3.31
CA PRO A 15 16.67 -12.38 2.47
C PRO A 15 15.77 -12.37 1.24
N PHE A 16 14.52 -11.91 1.38
CA PHE A 16 13.59 -11.75 0.26
C PHE A 16 14.16 -10.81 -0.81
N VAL A 17 14.58 -9.61 -0.41
CA VAL A 17 15.17 -8.62 -1.32
C VAL A 17 16.40 -9.19 -2.04
N LYS A 18 17.26 -9.90 -1.30
CA LYS A 18 18.45 -10.53 -1.87
C LYS A 18 18.09 -11.52 -2.99
N GLU A 19 17.10 -12.39 -2.76
CA GLU A 19 16.69 -13.36 -3.78
C GLU A 19 15.97 -12.69 -4.95
N VAL A 20 15.09 -11.71 -4.72
CA VAL A 20 14.47 -10.93 -5.80
C VAL A 20 15.51 -10.31 -6.72
N ARG A 21 16.52 -9.63 -6.14
CA ARG A 21 17.59 -8.98 -6.93
C ARG A 21 18.50 -10.00 -7.64
N LYS A 22 18.82 -11.11 -7.01
CA LYS A 22 19.61 -12.20 -7.60
C LYS A 22 18.96 -12.77 -8.86
N HIS A 23 17.63 -12.81 -8.90
CA HIS A 23 16.88 -13.27 -10.07
C HIS A 23 16.57 -12.14 -11.07
N GLY A 24 17.17 -10.97 -10.95
CA GLY A 24 16.99 -9.85 -11.86
C GLY A 24 15.59 -9.20 -11.79
N LEU A 25 14.81 -9.52 -10.75
CA LEU A 25 13.46 -8.99 -10.57
C LEU A 25 13.48 -7.59 -9.95
N LYS A 26 12.44 -6.83 -10.22
CA LYS A 26 12.17 -5.55 -9.56
C LYS A 26 11.57 -5.78 -8.18
N LEU A 27 11.87 -4.88 -7.24
CA LEU A 27 11.37 -4.94 -5.87
C LEU A 27 10.19 -3.99 -5.70
N GLY A 28 9.01 -4.53 -5.46
CA GLY A 28 7.85 -3.78 -4.97
C GLY A 28 7.62 -4.02 -3.49
N LEU A 29 7.30 -2.99 -2.74
CA LEU A 29 6.96 -3.09 -1.31
C LEU A 29 5.56 -2.56 -1.08
N TYR A 30 4.72 -3.36 -0.43
CA TYR A 30 3.44 -2.92 0.11
C TYR A 30 3.67 -2.20 1.44
N TYR A 31 3.01 -1.05 1.61
CA TYR A 31 3.07 -0.27 2.84
C TYR A 31 1.68 0.24 3.23
N SER A 32 1.18 -0.19 4.39
CA SER A 32 -0.06 0.37 4.96
C SER A 32 0.24 1.62 5.77
N LEU A 33 -0.43 2.72 5.45
CA LEU A 33 -0.38 3.97 6.22
C LEU A 33 -1.12 3.84 7.56
N ILE A 34 -2.11 2.94 7.62
CA ILE A 34 -2.92 2.69 8.82
C ILE A 34 -2.19 1.73 9.74
N ASP A 35 -2.01 2.10 11.02
CA ASP A 35 -1.65 1.19 12.10
C ASP A 35 -2.55 1.40 13.32
N TRP A 36 -3.67 0.72 13.35
CA TRP A 36 -4.60 0.77 14.49
C TRP A 36 -4.00 0.27 15.80
N SER A 37 -2.90 -0.48 15.76
CA SER A 37 -2.21 -0.95 16.97
C SER A 37 -1.27 0.10 17.57
N HIS A 38 -0.84 1.10 16.75
CA HIS A 38 0.07 2.12 17.23
C HIS A 38 -0.62 3.08 18.22
N PRO A 39 -0.02 3.35 19.40
CA PRO A 39 -0.67 4.17 20.43
C PRO A 39 -0.93 5.61 20.00
N ASP A 40 -0.11 6.17 19.12
CA ASP A 40 -0.24 7.53 18.61
C ASP A 40 -1.10 7.61 17.34
N TYR A 41 -1.62 6.49 16.81
CA TYR A 41 -2.59 6.52 15.71
C TYR A 41 -3.97 6.93 16.22
N PRO A 42 -4.74 7.78 15.48
CA PRO A 42 -6.00 8.33 15.98
C PRO A 42 -7.10 7.29 16.17
N ASN A 43 -7.13 6.23 15.35
CA ASN A 43 -8.14 5.19 15.46
C ASN A 43 -7.53 3.89 16.02
N PHE A 44 -8.31 3.05 16.67
CA PHE A 44 -7.89 1.72 17.07
C PHE A 44 -8.75 0.60 16.46
N THR A 45 -9.82 0.98 15.76
CA THR A 45 -10.58 0.14 14.84
C THR A 45 -11.16 1.01 13.72
N ARG A 46 -11.81 0.40 12.75
CA ARG A 46 -12.52 1.13 11.68
C ARG A 46 -13.56 2.13 12.20
N THR A 47 -14.13 1.89 13.37
CA THR A 47 -15.27 2.65 13.93
C THR A 47 -14.98 3.32 15.26
N GLU A 48 -13.83 3.05 15.86
CA GLU A 48 -13.51 3.54 17.20
C GLU A 48 -12.25 4.40 17.18
N THR A 49 -12.36 5.61 17.72
CA THR A 49 -11.33 6.65 17.69
C THR A 49 -10.76 6.88 19.08
N ARG A 50 -9.43 6.98 19.20
CA ARG A 50 -8.74 7.38 20.43
C ARG A 50 -8.78 8.87 20.65
N TYR A 51 -8.57 9.65 19.57
CA TYR A 51 -8.54 11.11 19.60
C TYR A 51 -8.77 11.67 18.19
N ASN A 52 -9.13 12.95 18.09
CA ASN A 52 -9.18 13.64 16.83
C ASN A 52 -7.82 14.30 16.55
N VAL A 53 -7.29 14.16 15.33
CA VAL A 53 -6.00 14.73 14.94
C VAL A 53 -5.92 16.24 15.16
N LYS A 54 -7.03 16.96 14.97
CA LYS A 54 -7.09 18.42 15.19
C LYS A 54 -6.96 18.80 16.66
N ASP A 55 -7.37 17.93 17.57
CA ASP A 55 -7.33 18.19 19.02
C ASP A 55 -5.95 17.86 19.62
N ASP A 56 -5.19 16.94 19.01
CA ASP A 56 -3.84 16.60 19.43
C ASP A 56 -2.89 16.43 18.22
N PRO A 57 -2.54 17.52 17.53
CA PRO A 57 -1.64 17.46 16.39
C PRO A 57 -0.22 17.02 16.76
N ALA A 58 0.21 17.25 18.00
CA ALA A 58 1.53 16.82 18.45
C ALA A 58 1.64 15.29 18.53
N ARG A 59 0.58 14.61 18.93
CA ARG A 59 0.50 13.16 18.93
C ARG A 59 0.50 12.58 17.52
N TRP A 60 -0.24 13.21 16.61
CA TRP A 60 -0.23 12.84 15.20
C TRP A 60 1.16 12.98 14.56
N GLN A 61 1.90 14.04 14.88
CA GLN A 61 3.26 14.21 14.38
C GLN A 61 4.22 13.11 14.86
N LYS A 62 4.00 12.51 16.04
CA LYS A 62 4.78 11.35 16.48
C LYS A 62 4.49 10.13 15.62
N PHE A 63 3.21 9.92 15.25
CA PHE A 63 2.84 8.83 14.36
C PHE A 63 3.43 9.05 12.95
N LEU A 64 3.29 10.25 12.37
CA LEU A 64 3.91 10.55 11.07
C LEU A 64 5.43 10.32 11.08
N LYS A 65 6.10 10.73 12.15
CA LYS A 65 7.54 10.47 12.30
C LYS A 65 7.83 8.96 12.33
N PHE A 66 6.99 8.17 12.96
CA PHE A 66 7.10 6.72 12.95
C PHE A 66 6.98 6.15 11.54
N ASP A 67 6.00 6.59 10.75
CA ASP A 67 5.84 6.19 9.34
C ASP A 67 7.06 6.56 8.50
N PHE A 68 7.52 7.81 8.60
CA PHE A 68 8.72 8.24 7.87
C PHE A 68 9.97 7.45 8.25
N ASN A 69 10.12 7.06 9.52
CA ASN A 69 11.23 6.22 9.96
C ASN A 69 11.14 4.81 9.35
N GLN A 70 9.93 4.22 9.28
CA GLN A 70 9.75 2.93 8.62
C GLN A 70 10.04 3.00 7.11
N LEU A 71 9.60 4.06 6.45
CA LEU A 71 9.91 4.28 5.03
C LEU A 71 11.41 4.49 4.80
N ASP A 72 12.11 5.14 5.74
CA ASP A 72 13.57 5.28 5.69
C ASP A 72 14.27 3.92 5.82
N GLU A 73 13.82 3.08 6.75
CA GLU A 73 14.29 1.71 6.87
C GLU A 73 14.08 0.89 5.58
N LEU A 74 12.94 1.07 4.91
CA LEU A 74 12.63 0.38 3.66
C LEU A 74 13.44 0.94 2.47
N ASN A 75 13.74 2.24 2.47
CA ASN A 75 14.51 2.90 1.43
C ASN A 75 15.95 2.36 1.31
N GLN A 76 16.52 1.75 2.38
CA GLN A 76 17.83 1.09 2.30
C GLN A 76 17.89 -0.01 1.24
N TYR A 77 16.75 -0.65 0.93
CA TYR A 77 16.62 -1.69 -0.09
C TYR A 77 16.46 -1.14 -1.52
N LYS A 78 16.33 0.19 -1.67
CA LYS A 78 16.09 0.89 -2.94
C LYS A 78 14.96 0.25 -3.74
N PRO A 79 13.72 0.21 -3.22
CA PRO A 79 12.59 -0.37 -3.92
C PRO A 79 12.38 0.30 -5.28
N ASP A 80 11.91 -0.47 -6.25
CA ASP A 80 11.49 0.06 -7.56
C ASP A 80 10.04 0.55 -7.52
N LEU A 81 9.24 0.04 -6.58
CA LEU A 81 7.83 0.39 -6.41
C LEU A 81 7.42 0.38 -4.94
N TYR A 82 6.62 1.38 -4.54
CA TYR A 82 5.82 1.35 -3.31
C TYR A 82 4.33 1.22 -3.66
N TRP A 83 3.70 0.22 -3.09
CA TRP A 83 2.27 0.04 -3.12
C TRP A 83 1.68 0.44 -1.76
N PHE A 84 1.22 1.70 -1.66
CA PHE A 84 0.58 2.24 -0.46
C PHE A 84 -0.85 1.76 -0.35
N ASP A 85 -1.34 1.73 0.90
CA ASP A 85 -2.71 1.43 1.23
C ASP A 85 -3.15 2.16 2.50
N GLY A 86 -4.46 2.36 2.69
CA GLY A 86 -4.98 2.94 3.92
C GLY A 86 -4.99 4.47 3.97
N ASP A 87 -4.84 5.16 2.84
CA ASP A 87 -4.79 6.63 2.81
C ASP A 87 -6.13 7.33 3.06
N TRP A 88 -7.24 6.60 3.04
CA TRP A 88 -8.61 7.15 3.14
C TRP A 88 -9.01 7.64 4.53
N GLU A 89 -8.26 7.34 5.60
CA GLU A 89 -8.63 7.76 6.96
C GLU A 89 -8.25 9.22 7.26
N GLN A 90 -7.35 9.82 6.48
CA GLN A 90 -6.94 11.21 6.60
C GLN A 90 -6.79 11.85 5.22
N ASP A 91 -6.84 13.17 5.16
CA ASP A 91 -6.59 13.92 3.93
C ASP A 91 -5.10 14.04 3.58
N ALA A 92 -4.81 14.56 2.40
CA ALA A 92 -3.46 14.69 1.87
C ALA A 92 -2.53 15.57 2.73
N GLU A 93 -3.08 16.63 3.33
CA GLU A 93 -2.32 17.54 4.19
C GLU A 93 -1.98 16.85 5.51
N THR A 94 -2.96 16.21 6.13
CA THR A 94 -2.81 15.47 7.38
C THR A 94 -1.79 14.34 7.23
N TRP A 95 -1.84 13.56 6.16
CA TRP A 95 -0.83 12.53 5.85
C TRP A 95 0.55 13.11 5.48
N ASN A 96 0.65 14.40 5.18
CA ASN A 96 1.83 14.96 4.51
C ASN A 96 2.20 14.15 3.24
N ALA A 97 1.18 13.80 2.45
CA ALA A 97 1.30 12.91 1.31
C ALA A 97 2.32 13.39 0.27
N LYS A 98 2.33 14.69 0.00
CA LYS A 98 3.33 15.32 -0.86
C LYS A 98 4.75 15.13 -0.32
N GLY A 99 4.97 15.44 0.95
CA GLY A 99 6.28 15.30 1.60
C GLY A 99 6.74 13.84 1.61
N MET A 100 5.82 12.89 1.78
CA MET A 100 6.12 11.45 1.74
C MET A 100 6.55 11.01 0.33
N SER A 101 5.83 11.42 -0.72
CA SER A 101 6.21 11.16 -2.11
C SER A 101 7.58 11.75 -2.45
N GLU A 102 7.84 13.00 -2.06
CA GLU A 102 9.13 13.66 -2.26
C GLU A 102 10.27 12.96 -1.51
N PHE A 103 10.03 12.51 -0.28
CA PHE A 103 10.99 11.76 0.53
C PHE A 103 11.42 10.46 -0.16
N LEU A 104 10.49 9.69 -0.69
CA LEU A 104 10.78 8.46 -1.42
C LEU A 104 11.54 8.72 -2.71
N ARG A 105 11.16 9.74 -3.47
CA ARG A 105 11.83 10.12 -4.73
C ARG A 105 13.23 10.68 -4.51
N LYS A 106 13.49 11.28 -3.35
CA LYS A 106 14.84 11.69 -2.96
C LYS A 106 15.76 10.49 -2.77
N ALA A 107 15.25 9.40 -2.21
CA ALA A 107 16.00 8.15 -2.05
C ALA A 107 16.19 7.38 -3.37
N ASN A 108 15.15 7.34 -4.20
CA ASN A 108 15.17 6.75 -5.53
C ASN A 108 14.30 7.57 -6.50
N LYS A 109 14.92 8.40 -7.33
CA LYS A 109 14.19 9.27 -8.30
C LYS A 109 13.31 8.52 -9.30
N ASN A 110 13.55 7.23 -9.50
CA ASN A 110 12.82 6.38 -10.43
C ASN A 110 11.80 5.48 -9.74
N VAL A 111 11.56 5.65 -8.44
CA VAL A 111 10.58 4.85 -7.72
C VAL A 111 9.18 5.12 -8.28
N ILE A 112 8.43 4.06 -8.49
CA ILE A 112 7.02 4.10 -8.87
C ILE A 112 6.18 4.05 -7.60
N ILE A 113 5.15 4.88 -7.50
CA ILE A 113 4.28 4.97 -6.33
C ILE A 113 2.83 4.89 -6.83
N ASN A 114 2.00 4.04 -6.23
CA ASN A 114 0.58 3.98 -6.57
C ASN A 114 -0.18 5.21 -6.06
N SER A 115 -1.41 5.43 -6.54
CA SER A 115 -2.22 6.60 -6.18
C SER A 115 -2.75 6.60 -4.74
N ARG A 116 -2.61 5.48 -4.00
CA ARG A 116 -3.09 5.35 -2.61
C ARG A 116 -2.19 6.08 -1.60
N ILE A 117 -1.78 7.27 -1.98
CA ILE A 117 -1.12 8.28 -1.18
C ILE A 117 -1.78 9.63 -1.51
N GLN A 118 -3.11 9.68 -1.40
CA GLN A 118 -3.94 10.84 -1.65
C GLN A 118 -3.68 11.48 -3.03
N GLY A 119 -3.44 10.66 -4.07
CA GLY A 119 -3.21 11.11 -5.43
C GLY A 119 -1.80 11.61 -5.77
N TYR A 120 -0.85 11.56 -4.84
CA TYR A 120 0.56 11.93 -5.09
C TYR A 120 1.42 10.80 -5.66
N GLY A 121 0.77 9.80 -6.28
CA GLY A 121 1.40 8.67 -6.96
C GLY A 121 1.47 8.82 -8.48
N ASP A 122 1.87 7.75 -9.16
CA ASP A 122 2.15 7.71 -10.60
C ASP A 122 1.06 6.98 -11.39
N TYR A 123 0.24 6.14 -10.75
CA TYR A 123 -0.73 5.29 -11.41
C TYR A 123 -1.92 4.94 -10.50
N ALA A 124 -3.10 4.76 -11.10
CA ALA A 124 -4.32 4.43 -10.37
C ALA A 124 -4.44 2.93 -10.07
N THR A 125 -5.11 2.61 -8.96
CA THR A 125 -5.35 1.24 -8.50
C THR A 125 -6.82 0.99 -8.20
N PRO A 126 -7.71 0.98 -9.21
CA PRO A 126 -9.08 0.54 -9.01
C PRO A 126 -9.13 -0.88 -8.45
N GLU A 127 -10.19 -1.18 -7.71
CA GLU A 127 -10.27 -2.40 -6.91
C GLU A 127 -11.56 -3.17 -7.16
N GLN A 128 -11.47 -4.51 -7.23
CA GLN A 128 -12.56 -5.49 -7.33
C GLN A 128 -13.43 -5.43 -8.60
N GLY A 129 -13.41 -4.37 -9.37
CA GLY A 129 -14.19 -4.23 -10.59
C GLY A 129 -13.49 -3.42 -11.66
N VAL A 130 -13.71 -3.79 -12.93
CA VAL A 130 -13.22 -3.00 -14.05
C VAL A 130 -13.92 -1.64 -14.02
N PRO A 131 -13.18 -0.53 -14.08
CA PRO A 131 -13.79 0.81 -14.13
C PRO A 131 -14.75 0.95 -15.31
N VAL A 132 -15.90 1.60 -15.08
CA VAL A 132 -16.88 1.88 -16.17
C VAL A 132 -16.30 2.83 -17.21
N VAL A 133 -15.44 3.75 -16.75
CA VAL A 133 -14.71 4.70 -17.60
C VAL A 133 -13.22 4.50 -17.32
N ARG A 134 -12.42 4.53 -18.39
CA ARG A 134 -10.96 4.44 -18.27
C ARG A 134 -10.46 5.47 -17.24
N PRO A 135 -9.62 5.07 -16.28
CA PRO A 135 -8.98 6.02 -15.38
C PRO A 135 -8.26 7.15 -16.13
N ALA A 136 -8.31 8.36 -15.57
CA ALA A 136 -7.64 9.52 -16.15
C ALA A 136 -6.11 9.39 -16.13
N ASP A 137 -5.58 8.61 -15.20
CA ASP A 137 -4.16 8.29 -15.12
C ASP A 137 -3.71 7.53 -16.36
N LYS A 138 -2.51 7.86 -16.84
CA LYS A 138 -1.92 7.21 -18.00
C LYS A 138 -1.74 5.71 -17.79
N HIS A 139 -1.43 5.31 -16.58
CA HIS A 139 -1.21 3.93 -16.17
C HIS A 139 -2.14 3.59 -15.01
N TRP A 140 -2.63 2.38 -14.99
CA TRP A 140 -3.47 1.86 -13.92
C TRP A 140 -3.38 0.33 -13.85
N GLU A 141 -3.66 -0.22 -12.70
CA GLU A 141 -3.78 -1.67 -12.48
C GLU A 141 -5.08 -1.98 -11.75
N LEU A 142 -5.72 -3.08 -12.09
CA LEU A 142 -6.85 -3.61 -11.33
C LEU A 142 -6.33 -4.62 -10.31
N CYS A 143 -6.56 -4.37 -9.02
CA CYS A 143 -6.40 -5.39 -8.00
C CYS A 143 -7.74 -6.02 -7.65
N MET A 144 -7.78 -7.35 -7.67
CA MET A 144 -8.99 -8.11 -7.35
C MET A 144 -8.66 -9.47 -6.76
N THR A 145 -9.59 -10.01 -5.99
CA THR A 145 -9.49 -11.34 -5.41
C THR A 145 -9.98 -12.41 -6.38
N MET A 146 -9.48 -13.64 -6.25
CA MET A 146 -9.99 -14.79 -6.98
C MET A 146 -11.32 -15.31 -6.40
N ASN A 147 -11.55 -15.08 -5.11
CA ASN A 147 -12.75 -15.38 -4.33
C ASN A 147 -13.22 -14.11 -3.61
N ASP A 148 -13.93 -14.18 -2.49
CA ASP A 148 -14.42 -13.01 -1.76
C ASP A 148 -13.40 -12.43 -0.76
N SER A 149 -12.28 -13.12 -0.54
CA SER A 149 -11.30 -12.78 0.49
C SER A 149 -9.95 -12.37 -0.10
N TRP A 150 -9.30 -11.33 0.48
CA TRP A 150 -7.95 -10.91 0.10
C TRP A 150 -6.85 -11.89 0.54
N GLY A 151 -7.07 -12.58 1.64
CA GLY A 151 -6.19 -13.63 2.13
C GLY A 151 -6.80 -15.01 1.97
N TYR A 152 -6.00 -16.06 2.21
CA TYR A 152 -6.53 -17.41 2.24
C TYR A 152 -7.55 -17.57 3.38
N GLN A 153 -8.76 -17.99 3.01
CA GLN A 153 -9.84 -18.32 3.92
C GLN A 153 -10.36 -19.71 3.59
N HIS A 154 -10.17 -20.65 4.50
CA HIS A 154 -10.60 -22.06 4.29
C HIS A 154 -12.10 -22.18 4.00
N ALA A 155 -12.94 -21.35 4.62
CA ALA A 155 -14.39 -21.37 4.45
C ALA A 155 -14.87 -20.60 3.20
N ASP A 156 -14.03 -19.82 2.55
CA ASP A 156 -14.38 -19.06 1.36
C ASP A 156 -14.15 -19.92 0.11
N THR A 157 -15.24 -20.52 -0.37
CA THR A 157 -15.26 -21.36 -1.56
C THR A 157 -15.91 -20.68 -2.78
N ASN A 158 -16.27 -19.40 -2.65
CA ASN A 158 -16.94 -18.65 -3.70
C ASN A 158 -15.95 -18.11 -4.74
N TYR A 159 -15.31 -18.99 -5.50
CA TYR A 159 -14.34 -18.60 -6.51
C TYR A 159 -15.02 -18.06 -7.78
N LYS A 160 -14.47 -16.97 -8.31
CA LYS A 160 -14.84 -16.45 -9.63
C LYS A 160 -14.55 -17.50 -10.70
N SER A 161 -15.48 -17.68 -11.65
CA SER A 161 -15.27 -18.64 -12.73
C SER A 161 -14.11 -18.21 -13.64
N PRO A 162 -13.43 -19.16 -14.32
CA PRO A 162 -12.39 -18.84 -15.30
C PRO A 162 -12.88 -17.87 -16.39
N TYR A 163 -14.15 -17.95 -16.77
CA TYR A 163 -14.77 -17.03 -17.73
C TYR A 163 -14.78 -15.58 -17.20
N ILE A 164 -15.19 -15.37 -15.95
CA ILE A 164 -15.22 -14.04 -15.33
C ILE A 164 -13.80 -13.49 -15.23
N LEU A 165 -12.83 -14.29 -14.78
CA LEU A 165 -11.44 -13.88 -14.65
C LEU A 165 -10.82 -13.49 -16.00
N LEU A 166 -11.01 -14.33 -17.02
CA LEU A 166 -10.50 -14.07 -18.36
C LEU A 166 -11.14 -12.83 -18.97
N ARG A 167 -12.47 -12.68 -18.85
CA ARG A 167 -13.17 -11.50 -19.34
C ARG A 167 -12.67 -10.22 -18.67
N THR A 168 -12.56 -10.22 -17.33
CA THR A 168 -12.02 -9.09 -16.57
C THR A 168 -10.62 -8.72 -17.04
N PHE A 169 -9.75 -9.72 -17.25
CA PHE A 169 -8.40 -9.50 -17.77
C PHE A 169 -8.40 -8.85 -19.15
N VAL A 170 -9.22 -9.36 -20.08
CA VAL A 170 -9.35 -8.79 -21.44
C VAL A 170 -9.91 -7.37 -21.39
N ASP A 171 -10.92 -7.13 -20.55
CA ASP A 171 -11.51 -5.79 -20.37
C ASP A 171 -10.46 -4.80 -19.82
N CYS A 172 -9.63 -5.19 -18.85
CA CYS A 172 -8.52 -4.37 -18.35
C CYS A 172 -7.55 -4.01 -19.47
N LEU A 173 -7.07 -4.99 -20.24
CA LEU A 173 -6.13 -4.77 -21.35
C LEU A 173 -6.72 -3.86 -22.43
N SER A 174 -8.00 -4.04 -22.77
CA SER A 174 -8.68 -3.23 -23.78
C SER A 174 -8.78 -1.75 -23.37
N MET A 175 -8.80 -1.48 -22.07
CA MET A 175 -8.83 -0.14 -21.49
C MET A 175 -7.44 0.41 -21.14
N GLY A 176 -6.37 -0.32 -21.45
CA GLY A 176 -4.99 0.09 -21.23
C GLY A 176 -4.49 -0.07 -19.81
N GLY A 177 -5.09 -0.99 -19.04
CA GLY A 177 -4.65 -1.41 -17.71
C GLY A 177 -3.78 -2.65 -17.75
#